data_8224cc6bad83ea67a64fdb44cbedd9e6
#
_entry.id   8224cc6bad83ea67a64fdb44cbedd9e6
#
_cell.length_a   1.000
_cell.length_b   1.000
_cell.length_c   1.000
_cell.angle_alpha   90.00
_cell.angle_beta   90.00
_cell.angle_gamma   90.00
#
_symmetry.space_group_name_H-M   'P 1'
#
loop_
_entity.id
_entity.type
_entity.pdbx_description
1 polymer ?
#
loop_
_entity_poly.entity_id
_entity_poly.type
_entity_poly.pdbx_seq_one_letter_code
_entity_poly.pdbx_strand_id
1 'polypeptide(L)'
;VIPDLRGYGDSDKPETDAHHSPYSKRAMAADMMALMTALGHDHFAVAGHDRGGRVAHRLARDYPDAVTHLAVLDIAPTEAMYGTTDKAFATAYYHWFFLIQPAPFPETLIGHDPEFFLHHKTGHWGRTKGAITDQAFAEYLRCFKNPATIHASCEDYRAAASIDLDHDAADNGKKLKMPVLALWGDIGFVGKHYDVIGEWQNYASHVEGQAIHGGH
;
A
#
# COMPACT_ATOMS: atom_id res chain seq x y z
N VAL A 1 0.36 -4.63 17.02
CA VAL A 1 1.55 -3.90 16.56
C VAL A 1 1.14 -3.07 15.34
N ILE A 2 1.49 -1.79 15.32
CA ILE A 2 1.22 -0.87 14.20
C ILE A 2 2.53 -0.14 13.91
N PRO A 3 3.35 -0.65 12.98
CA PRO A 3 4.64 -0.04 12.64
C PRO A 3 4.50 0.98 11.51
N ASP A 4 5.38 1.97 11.50
CA ASP A 4 5.67 2.71 10.28
C ASP A 4 6.47 1.79 9.34
N LEU A 5 6.05 1.68 8.09
CA LEU A 5 6.82 0.95 7.07
C LEU A 5 8.16 1.67 6.80
N ARG A 6 9.19 0.91 6.37
CA ARG A 6 10.44 1.56 5.90
C ARG A 6 10.11 2.64 4.87
N GLY A 7 10.77 3.76 4.97
CA GLY A 7 10.52 4.93 4.14
C GLY A 7 9.47 5.90 4.68
N TYR A 8 8.63 5.48 5.64
CA TYR A 8 7.54 6.27 6.18
C TYR A 8 7.74 6.58 7.67
N GLY A 9 7.01 7.59 8.15
CA GLY A 9 7.03 7.97 9.55
C GLY A 9 8.45 8.24 10.06
N ASP A 10 8.76 7.70 11.21
CA ASP A 10 10.09 7.78 11.83
C ASP A 10 10.96 6.53 11.51
N SER A 11 10.44 5.55 10.75
CA SER A 11 11.22 4.41 10.30
C SER A 11 12.35 4.79 9.35
N ASP A 12 13.37 3.93 9.28
CA ASP A 12 14.54 4.12 8.41
C ASP A 12 14.18 4.30 6.93
N LYS A 13 14.99 5.08 6.24
CA LYS A 13 14.87 5.40 4.82
C LYS A 13 16.15 4.98 4.11
N PRO A 14 16.33 3.66 3.86
CA PRO A 14 17.53 3.15 3.25
C PRO A 14 17.73 3.72 1.84
N GLU A 15 19.00 3.76 1.41
CA GLU A 15 19.32 4.07 0.02
C GLU A 15 18.67 3.05 -0.92
N THR A 16 18.31 3.51 -2.10
CA THR A 16 17.72 2.65 -3.14
C THR A 16 18.78 2.05 -4.05
N ASP A 17 18.39 1.07 -4.85
CA ASP A 17 19.17 0.53 -5.94
C ASP A 17 18.45 0.73 -7.30
N ALA A 18 19.09 0.33 -8.39
CA ALA A 18 18.53 0.47 -9.74
C ALA A 18 17.25 -0.32 -9.97
N HIS A 19 16.91 -1.27 -9.10
CA HIS A 19 15.71 -2.09 -9.16
C HIS A 19 14.67 -1.71 -8.12
N HIS A 20 14.92 -0.67 -7.31
CA HIS A 20 14.05 -0.22 -6.21
C HIS A 20 13.83 -1.31 -5.14
N SER A 21 14.73 -2.31 -5.08
CA SER A 21 14.58 -3.52 -4.25
C SER A 21 14.37 -3.23 -2.76
N PRO A 22 15.05 -2.22 -2.14
CA PRO A 22 14.83 -1.88 -0.74
C PRO A 22 13.40 -1.43 -0.42
N TYR A 23 12.66 -0.93 -1.41
CA TYR A 23 11.29 -0.45 -1.24
C TYR A 23 10.23 -1.39 -1.81
N SER A 24 10.64 -2.60 -2.22
CA SER A 24 9.70 -3.63 -2.64
C SER A 24 8.80 -4.08 -1.48
N LYS A 25 7.59 -4.52 -1.80
CA LYS A 25 6.67 -5.08 -0.80
C LYS A 25 7.24 -6.33 -0.13
N ARG A 26 8.12 -7.05 -0.83
CA ARG A 26 8.86 -8.20 -0.27
C ARG A 26 9.86 -7.77 0.82
N ALA A 27 10.60 -6.70 0.58
CA ALA A 27 11.52 -6.15 1.59
C ALA A 27 10.75 -5.63 2.82
N MET A 28 9.65 -4.89 2.60
CA MET A 28 8.79 -4.42 3.69
C MET A 28 8.12 -5.56 4.45
N ALA A 29 7.68 -6.61 3.76
CA ALA A 29 7.12 -7.81 4.38
C ALA A 29 8.16 -8.54 5.27
N ALA A 30 9.41 -8.60 4.81
CA ALA A 30 10.49 -9.19 5.61
C ALA A 30 10.76 -8.39 6.90
N ASP A 31 10.67 -7.06 6.87
CA ASP A 31 10.75 -6.23 8.08
C ASP A 31 9.64 -6.58 9.07
N MET A 32 8.40 -6.71 8.57
CA MET A 32 7.25 -7.03 9.43
C MET A 32 7.40 -8.42 10.05
N MET A 33 7.87 -9.40 9.28
CA MET A 33 8.15 -10.74 9.81
C MET A 33 9.25 -10.70 10.87
N ALA A 34 10.35 -10.00 10.62
CA ALA A 34 11.43 -9.84 11.56
C ALA A 34 10.98 -9.15 12.86
N LEU A 35 10.16 -8.09 12.74
CA LEU A 35 9.57 -7.41 13.88
C LEU A 35 8.69 -8.35 14.72
N MET A 36 7.80 -9.10 14.09
CA MET A 36 6.90 -10.03 14.80
C MET A 36 7.69 -11.13 15.49
N THR A 37 8.72 -11.68 14.84
CA THR A 37 9.63 -12.66 15.44
C THR A 37 10.36 -12.07 16.65
N ALA A 38 10.89 -10.85 16.55
CA ALA A 38 11.57 -10.17 17.66
C ALA A 38 10.64 -9.90 18.85
N LEU A 39 9.33 -9.76 18.60
CA LEU A 39 8.31 -9.62 19.63
C LEU A 39 7.79 -10.97 20.18
N GLY A 40 8.30 -12.08 19.67
CA GLY A 40 7.92 -13.43 20.11
C GLY A 40 6.61 -13.97 19.50
N HIS A 41 6.21 -13.44 18.33
CA HIS A 41 4.99 -13.87 17.64
C HIS A 41 5.34 -14.64 16.35
N ASP A 42 5.26 -15.96 16.41
CA ASP A 42 5.52 -16.83 15.25
C ASP A 42 4.30 -17.02 14.35
N HIS A 43 3.09 -16.79 14.90
CA HIS A 43 1.81 -16.86 14.17
C HIS A 43 0.95 -15.65 14.53
N PHE A 44 0.41 -14.97 13.52
CA PHE A 44 -0.38 -13.76 13.74
C PHE A 44 -1.39 -13.52 12.60
N ALA A 45 -2.42 -12.75 12.88
CA ALA A 45 -3.27 -12.16 11.86
C ALA A 45 -2.69 -10.80 11.44
N VAL A 46 -2.85 -10.45 10.15
CA VAL A 46 -2.38 -9.17 9.61
C VAL A 46 -3.54 -8.42 8.95
N ALA A 47 -3.61 -7.12 9.19
CA ALA A 47 -4.51 -6.22 8.50
C ALA A 47 -3.70 -5.06 7.89
N GLY A 48 -4.03 -4.66 6.66
CA GLY A 48 -3.38 -3.54 6.02
C GLY A 48 -4.32 -2.74 5.14
N HIS A 49 -4.15 -1.41 5.18
CA HIS A 49 -4.85 -0.45 4.35
C HIS A 49 -3.87 0.14 3.32
N ASP A 50 -4.33 0.40 2.11
CA ASP A 50 -3.57 1.01 1.01
C ASP A 50 -2.17 0.37 0.83
N ARG A 51 -1.09 1.12 0.98
CA ARG A 51 0.30 0.61 0.87
C ARG A 51 0.56 -0.51 1.88
N GLY A 52 0.07 -0.36 3.11
CA GLY A 52 0.13 -1.40 4.14
C GLY A 52 -0.64 -2.68 3.76
N GLY A 53 -1.74 -2.57 3.04
CA GLY A 53 -2.49 -3.72 2.53
C GLY A 53 -1.69 -4.51 1.48
N ARG A 54 -0.90 -3.83 0.66
CA ARG A 54 -0.02 -4.46 -0.33
C ARG A 54 1.15 -5.19 0.34
N VAL A 55 1.71 -4.59 1.39
CA VAL A 55 2.72 -5.25 2.25
C VAL A 55 2.12 -6.46 2.95
N ALA A 56 0.92 -6.35 3.52
CA ALA A 56 0.23 -7.45 4.19
C ALA A 56 -0.07 -8.62 3.22
N HIS A 57 -0.48 -8.31 1.98
CA HIS A 57 -0.65 -9.30 0.92
C HIS A 57 0.67 -10.02 0.61
N ARG A 58 1.76 -9.28 0.42
CA ARG A 58 3.09 -9.87 0.15
C ARG A 58 3.59 -10.69 1.34
N LEU A 59 3.37 -10.21 2.58
CA LEU A 59 3.71 -10.94 3.81
C LEU A 59 2.98 -12.28 3.87
N ALA A 60 1.68 -12.31 3.57
CA ALA A 60 0.90 -13.54 3.54
C ALA A 60 1.36 -14.52 2.45
N ARG A 61 1.89 -14.01 1.32
CA ARG A 61 2.46 -14.86 0.27
C ARG A 61 3.81 -15.45 0.64
N ASP A 62 4.71 -14.63 1.18
CA ASP A 62 6.09 -15.03 1.47
C ASP A 62 6.19 -15.84 2.78
N TYR A 63 5.26 -15.63 3.72
CA TYR A 63 5.24 -16.29 5.04
C TYR A 63 3.87 -16.93 5.35
N PRO A 64 3.39 -17.88 4.50
CA PRO A 64 2.04 -18.43 4.63
C PRO A 64 1.82 -19.24 5.92
N ASP A 65 2.90 -19.73 6.53
CA ASP A 65 2.80 -20.47 7.79
C ASP A 65 2.71 -19.54 9.01
N ALA A 66 3.23 -18.31 8.91
CA ALA A 66 3.17 -17.32 10.00
C ALA A 66 1.85 -16.53 9.98
N VAL A 67 1.30 -16.22 8.80
CA VAL A 67 0.08 -15.43 8.66
C VAL A 67 -1.15 -16.34 8.73
N THR A 68 -1.93 -16.21 9.81
CA THR A 68 -3.13 -17.02 10.04
C THR A 68 -4.39 -16.47 9.36
N HIS A 69 -4.49 -15.14 9.24
CA HIS A 69 -5.61 -14.43 8.60
C HIS A 69 -5.09 -13.14 7.98
N LEU A 70 -5.62 -12.78 6.84
CA LEU A 70 -5.31 -11.52 6.15
C LEU A 70 -6.57 -10.65 6.05
N ALA A 71 -6.47 -9.38 6.44
CA ALA A 71 -7.48 -8.38 6.10
C ALA A 71 -6.86 -7.30 5.20
N VAL A 72 -7.52 -7.00 4.08
CA VAL A 72 -7.14 -5.94 3.14
C VAL A 72 -8.23 -4.87 3.11
N LEU A 73 -7.81 -3.61 3.25
CA LEU A 73 -8.72 -2.49 3.38
C LEU A 73 -8.55 -1.55 2.18
N ASP A 74 -9.64 -1.36 1.43
CA ASP A 74 -9.83 -0.45 0.30
C ASP A 74 -8.75 -0.56 -0.80
N ILE A 75 -8.38 -1.80 -1.14
CA ILE A 75 -7.46 -2.10 -2.24
C ILE A 75 -7.95 -3.29 -3.09
N ALA A 76 -7.57 -3.27 -4.37
CA ALA A 76 -7.49 -4.45 -5.22
C ALA A 76 -6.01 -4.84 -5.40
N PRO A 77 -5.67 -6.07 -5.86
CA PRO A 77 -4.30 -6.49 -6.10
C PRO A 77 -3.56 -5.55 -7.05
N THR A 78 -2.27 -5.29 -6.79
CA THR A 78 -1.46 -4.31 -7.55
C THR A 78 -1.41 -4.66 -9.04
N GLU A 79 -1.18 -5.92 -9.38
CA GLU A 79 -1.14 -6.41 -10.75
C GLU A 79 -2.47 -6.16 -11.47
N ALA A 80 -3.61 -6.47 -10.83
CA ALA A 80 -4.93 -6.23 -11.40
C ALA A 80 -5.17 -4.73 -11.68
N MET A 81 -4.77 -3.86 -10.73
CA MET A 81 -4.95 -2.41 -10.89
C MET A 81 -4.10 -1.84 -12.03
N TYR A 82 -2.83 -2.24 -12.16
CA TYR A 82 -2.01 -1.82 -13.30
C TYR A 82 -2.48 -2.44 -14.61
N GLY A 83 -2.88 -3.72 -14.61
CA GLY A 83 -3.28 -4.46 -15.81
C GLY A 83 -4.60 -3.97 -16.43
N THR A 84 -5.48 -3.35 -15.62
CA THR A 84 -6.78 -2.83 -16.06
C THR A 84 -6.81 -1.29 -16.13
N THR A 85 -5.63 -0.65 -16.24
CA THR A 85 -5.53 0.81 -16.30
C THR A 85 -6.33 1.39 -17.46
N ASP A 86 -7.21 2.31 -17.11
CA ASP A 86 -7.99 3.11 -18.06
C ASP A 86 -7.94 4.60 -17.70
N LYS A 87 -8.68 5.44 -18.44
CA LYS A 87 -8.76 6.88 -18.18
C LYS A 87 -9.34 7.19 -16.79
N ALA A 88 -10.33 6.42 -16.32
CA ALA A 88 -10.95 6.63 -15.02
C ALA A 88 -9.95 6.35 -13.90
N PHE A 89 -9.25 5.21 -13.97
CA PHE A 89 -8.19 4.86 -13.04
C PHE A 89 -7.05 5.88 -13.08
N ALA A 90 -6.52 6.20 -14.26
CA ALA A 90 -5.42 7.15 -14.39
C ALA A 90 -5.77 8.54 -13.85
N THR A 91 -7.03 8.96 -13.94
CA THR A 91 -7.50 10.24 -13.39
C THR A 91 -7.60 10.19 -11.87
N ALA A 92 -8.21 9.15 -11.30
CA ALA A 92 -8.39 9.01 -9.85
C ALA A 92 -7.06 8.70 -9.15
N TYR A 93 -6.24 7.84 -9.75
CA TYR A 93 -4.97 7.35 -9.22
C TYR A 93 -3.76 7.95 -9.95
N TYR A 94 -3.86 9.22 -10.45
CA TYR A 94 -2.80 9.90 -11.20
C TYR A 94 -1.43 9.80 -10.51
N HIS A 95 -1.40 9.76 -9.18
CA HIS A 95 -0.17 9.68 -8.40
C HIS A 95 0.59 8.36 -8.59
N TRP A 96 -0.07 7.26 -8.97
CA TRP A 96 0.61 6.01 -9.34
C TRP A 96 1.52 6.22 -10.54
N PHE A 97 1.14 7.07 -11.48
CA PHE A 97 1.90 7.37 -12.69
C PHE A 97 2.85 8.56 -12.53
N PHE A 98 2.54 9.45 -11.59
CA PHE A 98 3.38 10.59 -11.25
C PHE A 98 4.57 10.17 -10.38
N LEU A 99 4.33 9.40 -9.32
CA LEU A 99 5.38 9.02 -8.37
C LEU A 99 6.40 8.03 -8.94
N ILE A 100 6.06 7.28 -9.98
CA ILE A 100 6.98 6.37 -10.66
C ILE A 100 7.91 7.07 -11.66
N GLN A 101 7.71 8.36 -11.93
CA GLN A 101 8.59 9.08 -12.84
C GLN A 101 10.02 9.10 -12.30
N PRO A 102 11.04 9.18 -13.21
CA PRO A 102 12.43 9.19 -12.78
C PRO A 102 12.76 10.31 -11.79
N ALA A 103 13.58 9.97 -10.79
CA ALA A 103 14.14 10.98 -9.89
C ALA A 103 14.98 11.99 -10.67
N PRO A 104 15.00 13.27 -10.29
CA PRO A 104 14.34 13.84 -9.10
C PRO A 104 12.98 14.51 -9.41
N PHE A 105 12.26 14.13 -10.48
CA PHE A 105 11.13 14.89 -10.98
C PHE A 105 9.96 14.98 -9.98
N PRO A 106 9.35 13.88 -9.47
CA PRO A 106 8.28 13.98 -8.50
C PRO A 106 8.77 14.54 -7.16
N GLU A 107 9.96 14.15 -6.72
CA GLU A 107 10.56 14.63 -5.48
C GLU A 107 10.71 16.16 -5.45
N THR A 108 11.15 16.72 -6.57
CA THR A 108 11.33 18.19 -6.70
C THR A 108 9.98 18.91 -6.64
N LEU A 109 8.96 18.41 -7.36
CA LEU A 109 7.64 19.04 -7.39
C LEU A 109 6.95 18.96 -6.03
N ILE A 110 7.01 17.80 -5.36
CA ILE A 110 6.43 17.61 -4.03
C ILE A 110 7.19 18.44 -2.98
N GLY A 111 8.51 18.44 -3.08
CA GLY A 111 9.39 19.15 -2.14
C GLY A 111 9.23 20.67 -2.16
N HIS A 112 8.68 21.26 -3.23
CA HIS A 112 8.35 22.67 -3.26
C HIS A 112 7.20 23.05 -2.32
N ASP A 113 6.17 22.17 -2.19
CA ASP A 113 5.07 22.39 -1.26
C ASP A 113 4.50 21.02 -0.80
N PRO A 114 5.20 20.34 0.11
CA PRO A 114 4.76 19.04 0.61
C PRO A 114 3.44 19.12 1.41
N GLU A 115 3.15 20.27 2.01
CA GLU A 115 1.90 20.48 2.75
C GLU A 115 0.70 20.53 1.80
N PHE A 116 0.79 21.29 0.71
CA PHE A 116 -0.24 21.31 -0.33
C PHE A 116 -0.47 19.92 -0.92
N PHE A 117 0.60 19.21 -1.27
CA PHE A 117 0.48 17.85 -1.81
C PHE A 117 -0.22 16.91 -0.84
N LEU A 118 0.17 16.93 0.44
CA LEU A 118 -0.41 16.07 1.47
C LEU A 118 -1.87 16.42 1.73
N HIS A 119 -2.23 17.70 1.83
CA HIS A 119 -3.61 18.15 1.96
C HIS A 119 -4.47 17.72 0.77
N HIS A 120 -3.94 17.84 -0.44
CA HIS A 120 -4.65 17.41 -1.64
C HIS A 120 -4.93 15.89 -1.59
N LYS A 121 -3.95 15.09 -1.16
CA LYS A 121 -4.11 13.63 -1.08
C LYS A 121 -5.11 13.24 0.02
N THR A 122 -4.93 13.72 1.23
CA THR A 122 -5.78 13.36 2.37
C THR A 122 -7.20 13.92 2.27
N GLY A 123 -7.36 15.12 1.73
CA GLY A 123 -8.66 15.77 1.58
C GLY A 123 -9.56 15.18 0.50
N HIS A 124 -8.97 14.63 -0.56
CA HIS A 124 -9.74 14.09 -1.70
C HIS A 124 -10.22 12.64 -1.49
N TRP A 125 -9.49 11.85 -0.74
CA TRP A 125 -9.66 10.40 -0.71
C TRP A 125 -10.52 9.91 0.43
N GLY A 126 -10.36 10.46 1.63
CA GLY A 126 -11.13 10.04 2.79
C GLY A 126 -12.63 10.30 2.68
N ARG A 127 -13.05 11.34 1.91
CA ARG A 127 -14.44 11.76 1.68
C ARG A 127 -15.30 11.88 2.94
N THR A 128 -14.75 11.61 4.09
CA THR A 128 -15.41 11.72 5.40
C THR A 128 -14.84 12.93 6.11
N LYS A 129 -15.68 13.96 6.29
CA LYS A 129 -15.26 15.21 6.95
C LYS A 129 -14.79 14.90 8.37
N GLY A 130 -13.57 15.36 8.70
CA GLY A 130 -13.00 15.20 10.05
C GLY A 130 -12.43 13.82 10.36
N ALA A 131 -12.32 12.91 9.37
CA ALA A 131 -11.67 11.62 9.55
C ALA A 131 -10.19 11.77 9.93
N ILE A 132 -9.50 12.74 9.32
CA ILE A 132 -8.15 13.13 9.71
C ILE A 132 -8.25 14.39 10.56
N THR A 133 -7.85 14.31 11.83
CA THR A 133 -7.82 15.45 12.73
C THR A 133 -6.64 16.36 12.42
N ASP A 134 -6.70 17.64 12.83
CA ASP A 134 -5.57 18.56 12.64
C ASP A 134 -4.30 18.06 13.33
N GLN A 135 -4.43 17.39 14.48
CA GLN A 135 -3.30 16.78 15.18
C GLN A 135 -2.68 15.64 14.37
N ALA A 136 -3.49 14.75 13.80
CA ALA A 136 -3.00 13.66 12.96
C ALA A 136 -2.35 14.20 11.68
N PHE A 137 -2.97 15.20 11.05
CA PHE A 137 -2.40 15.85 9.87
C PHE A 137 -1.05 16.50 10.16
N ALA A 138 -0.92 17.22 11.29
CA ALA A 138 0.33 17.84 11.70
C ALA A 138 1.46 16.81 11.86
N GLU A 139 1.16 15.61 12.37
CA GLU A 139 2.13 14.54 12.52
C GLU A 139 2.50 13.93 11.17
N TYR A 140 1.52 13.69 10.28
CA TYR A 140 1.81 13.23 8.92
C TYR A 140 2.69 14.23 8.18
N LEU A 141 2.41 15.53 8.30
CA LEU A 141 3.17 16.58 7.65
C LEU A 141 4.59 16.68 8.22
N ARG A 142 4.75 16.52 9.56
CA ARG A 142 6.08 16.50 10.21
C ARG A 142 6.97 15.46 9.53
N CYS A 143 6.48 14.26 9.37
CA CYS A 143 7.20 13.15 8.73
C CYS A 143 7.41 13.40 7.24
N PHE A 144 6.38 13.88 6.54
CA PHE A 144 6.41 14.04 5.08
C PHE A 144 7.24 15.24 4.60
N LYS A 145 7.49 16.25 5.44
CA LYS A 145 8.43 17.35 5.13
C LYS A 145 9.90 16.91 5.01
N ASN A 146 10.23 15.71 5.46
CA ASN A 146 11.57 15.15 5.29
C ASN A 146 11.77 14.74 3.83
N PRO A 147 12.77 15.30 3.09
CA PRO A 147 13.04 14.95 1.70
C PRO A 147 13.29 13.45 1.49
N ALA A 148 13.90 12.77 2.47
CA ALA A 148 14.11 11.33 2.41
C ALA A 148 12.80 10.55 2.45
N THR A 149 11.77 11.03 3.17
CA THR A 149 10.43 10.43 3.16
C THR A 149 9.74 10.62 1.82
N ILE A 150 9.86 11.81 1.22
CA ILE A 150 9.31 12.08 -0.13
C ILE A 150 9.96 11.13 -1.14
N HIS A 151 11.29 11.02 -1.13
CA HIS A 151 12.02 10.11 -2.01
C HIS A 151 11.61 8.65 -1.78
N ALA A 152 11.58 8.19 -0.53
CA ALA A 152 11.17 6.85 -0.16
C ALA A 152 9.73 6.52 -0.62
N SER A 153 8.81 7.51 -0.55
CA SER A 153 7.47 7.36 -1.07
C SER A 153 7.46 7.14 -2.60
N CYS A 154 8.29 7.87 -3.34
CA CYS A 154 8.45 7.66 -4.78
C CYS A 154 9.05 6.27 -5.07
N GLU A 155 10.06 5.86 -4.31
CA GLU A 155 10.71 4.54 -4.46
C GLU A 155 9.74 3.38 -4.18
N ASP A 156 8.85 3.50 -3.20
CA ASP A 156 7.78 2.53 -2.94
C ASP A 156 6.86 2.36 -4.16
N TYR A 157 6.51 3.45 -4.85
CA TYR A 157 5.70 3.38 -6.06
C TYR A 157 6.49 2.85 -7.26
N ARG A 158 7.77 3.22 -7.40
CA ARG A 158 8.66 2.67 -8.45
C ARG A 158 8.82 1.16 -8.30
N ALA A 159 9.04 0.68 -7.08
CA ALA A 159 9.08 -0.75 -6.78
C ALA A 159 7.74 -1.43 -7.14
N ALA A 160 6.60 -0.79 -6.82
CA ALA A 160 5.28 -1.33 -7.12
C ALA A 160 5.00 -1.47 -8.62
N ALA A 161 5.58 -0.59 -9.44
CA ALA A 161 5.42 -0.60 -10.89
C ALA A 161 6.46 -1.45 -11.63
N SER A 162 7.38 -2.08 -10.92
CA SER A 162 8.48 -2.87 -11.48
C SER A 162 8.67 -4.19 -10.73
N ILE A 163 9.61 -4.26 -9.79
CA ILE A 163 9.99 -5.48 -9.09
C ILE A 163 8.83 -6.18 -8.36
N ASP A 164 7.85 -5.45 -7.84
CA ASP A 164 6.70 -6.05 -7.19
C ASP A 164 5.80 -6.79 -8.19
N LEU A 165 5.66 -6.27 -9.43
CA LEU A 165 4.95 -6.96 -10.53
C LEU A 165 5.69 -8.23 -10.95
N ASP A 166 7.03 -8.20 -11.00
CA ASP A 166 7.84 -9.39 -11.28
C ASP A 166 7.64 -10.46 -10.18
N HIS A 167 7.58 -10.03 -8.92
CA HIS A 167 7.29 -10.93 -7.80
C HIS A 167 5.87 -11.52 -7.88
N ASP A 168 4.87 -10.72 -8.26
CA ASP A 168 3.49 -11.18 -8.41
C ASP A 168 3.38 -12.16 -9.58
N ALA A 169 4.03 -11.87 -10.71
CA ALA A 169 4.07 -12.76 -11.88
C ALA A 169 4.74 -14.11 -11.56
N ALA A 170 5.81 -14.11 -10.77
CA ALA A 170 6.48 -15.34 -10.33
C ALA A 170 5.61 -16.22 -9.42
N ASP A 171 4.62 -15.62 -8.76
CA ASP A 171 3.66 -16.30 -7.90
C ASP A 171 2.30 -16.55 -8.57
N ASN A 172 2.19 -16.29 -9.86
CA ASN A 172 0.94 -16.49 -10.59
C ASN A 172 0.40 -17.92 -10.41
N GLY A 173 -0.90 -18.03 -10.18
CA GLY A 173 -1.59 -19.30 -9.92
C GLY A 173 -1.44 -19.85 -8.50
N LYS A 174 -0.56 -19.28 -7.66
CA LYS A 174 -0.45 -19.65 -6.24
C LYS A 174 -1.48 -18.86 -5.43
N LYS A 175 -2.42 -19.55 -4.80
CA LYS A 175 -3.44 -18.93 -3.96
C LYS A 175 -3.07 -18.99 -2.48
N LEU A 176 -3.37 -17.90 -1.78
CA LEU A 176 -3.36 -17.85 -0.32
C LEU A 176 -4.36 -18.88 0.23
N LYS A 177 -3.92 -19.62 1.26
CA LYS A 177 -4.75 -20.68 1.89
C LYS A 177 -5.47 -20.20 3.13
N MET A 178 -4.92 -19.16 3.82
CA MET A 178 -5.57 -18.55 4.97
C MET A 178 -6.79 -17.77 4.55
N PRO A 179 -7.78 -17.57 5.45
CA PRO A 179 -8.92 -16.71 5.21
C PRO A 179 -8.49 -15.26 4.91
N VAL A 180 -9.14 -14.66 3.91
CA VAL A 180 -8.94 -13.27 3.50
C VAL A 180 -10.25 -12.50 3.68
N LEU A 181 -10.18 -11.42 4.46
CA LEU A 181 -11.25 -10.43 4.60
C LEU A 181 -10.93 -9.21 3.74
N ALA A 182 -11.77 -8.91 2.76
CA ALA A 182 -11.66 -7.70 1.95
C ALA A 182 -12.77 -6.70 2.32
N LEU A 183 -12.40 -5.52 2.81
CA LEU A 183 -13.33 -4.43 3.10
C LEU A 183 -12.98 -3.22 2.24
N TRP A 184 -13.99 -2.48 1.77
CA TRP A 184 -13.78 -1.29 0.94
C TRP A 184 -14.83 -0.22 1.19
N GLY A 185 -14.50 1.03 0.86
CA GLY A 185 -15.42 2.15 0.98
C GLY A 185 -16.47 2.15 -0.13
N ASP A 186 -17.76 2.24 0.21
CA ASP A 186 -18.88 2.27 -0.74
C ASP A 186 -18.89 3.55 -1.60
N ILE A 187 -18.33 4.65 -1.09
CA ILE A 187 -18.18 5.91 -1.83
C ILE A 187 -16.78 6.11 -2.41
N GLY A 188 -15.84 5.17 -2.12
CA GLY A 188 -14.48 5.15 -2.64
C GLY A 188 -14.40 4.81 -4.14
N PHE A 189 -13.20 4.84 -4.69
CA PHE A 189 -12.96 4.46 -6.07
C PHE A 189 -12.94 2.93 -6.24
N VAL A 190 -12.31 2.21 -5.33
CA VAL A 190 -12.05 0.77 -5.43
C VAL A 190 -13.37 0.00 -5.60
N GLY A 191 -14.35 0.20 -4.70
CA GLY A 191 -15.61 -0.50 -4.77
C GLY A 191 -16.51 -0.12 -5.94
N LYS A 192 -16.25 1.02 -6.59
CA LYS A 192 -16.99 1.46 -7.79
C LYS A 192 -16.40 0.96 -9.09
N HIS A 193 -15.12 0.63 -9.06
CA HIS A 193 -14.35 0.34 -10.28
C HIS A 193 -13.96 -1.12 -10.40
N TYR A 194 -13.88 -1.84 -9.28
CA TYR A 194 -13.49 -3.25 -9.23
C TYR A 194 -14.59 -4.13 -8.59
N ASP A 195 -14.74 -5.34 -9.09
CA ASP A 195 -15.35 -6.44 -8.32
C ASP A 195 -14.32 -6.92 -7.29
N VAL A 196 -14.32 -6.26 -6.11
CA VAL A 196 -13.28 -6.48 -5.09
C VAL A 196 -13.17 -7.94 -4.67
N ILE A 197 -14.32 -8.60 -4.48
CA ILE A 197 -14.32 -10.03 -4.09
C ILE A 197 -13.79 -10.90 -5.23
N GLY A 198 -14.28 -10.70 -6.46
CA GLY A 198 -13.82 -11.44 -7.63
C GLY A 198 -12.33 -11.27 -7.88
N GLU A 199 -11.81 -10.05 -7.73
CA GLU A 199 -10.36 -9.79 -7.85
C GLU A 199 -9.56 -10.57 -6.80
N TRP A 200 -9.94 -10.53 -5.52
CA TRP A 200 -9.22 -11.25 -4.48
C TRP A 200 -9.37 -12.77 -4.58
N GLN A 201 -10.47 -13.30 -5.16
CA GLN A 201 -10.63 -14.74 -5.42
C GLN A 201 -9.62 -15.30 -6.43
N ASN A 202 -9.01 -14.44 -7.26
CA ASN A 202 -7.89 -14.84 -8.11
C ASN A 202 -6.63 -15.15 -7.30
N TYR A 203 -6.46 -14.54 -6.12
CA TYR A 203 -5.27 -14.60 -5.28
C TYR A 203 -5.44 -15.44 -4.00
N ALA A 204 -6.66 -15.77 -3.60
CA ALA A 204 -6.94 -16.53 -2.38
C ALA A 204 -8.06 -17.55 -2.57
N SER A 205 -8.01 -18.63 -1.78
CA SER A 205 -9.00 -19.73 -1.85
C SER A 205 -10.28 -19.42 -1.04
N HIS A 206 -10.14 -18.59 0.00
CA HIS A 206 -11.23 -18.22 0.91
C HIS A 206 -11.25 -16.70 1.07
N VAL A 207 -12.20 -16.05 0.42
CA VAL A 207 -12.36 -14.58 0.44
C VAL A 207 -13.78 -14.27 0.90
N GLU A 208 -13.86 -13.46 1.95
CA GLU A 208 -15.09 -12.85 2.41
C GLU A 208 -14.90 -11.34 2.48
N GLY A 209 -15.98 -10.58 2.39
CA GLY A 209 -15.89 -9.14 2.52
C GLY A 209 -17.16 -8.41 2.14
N GLN A 210 -17.12 -7.12 2.36
CA GLN A 210 -18.26 -6.23 2.03
C GLN A 210 -17.81 -4.77 1.95
N ALA A 211 -18.63 -3.96 1.32
CA ALA A 211 -18.51 -2.52 1.39
C ALA A 211 -18.84 -2.02 2.81
N ILE A 212 -18.11 -1.02 3.27
CA ILE A 212 -18.44 -0.24 4.48
C ILE A 212 -18.66 1.20 4.09
N HIS A 213 -19.49 1.93 4.86
CA HIS A 213 -19.76 3.33 4.53
C HIS A 213 -18.53 4.20 4.79
N GLY A 214 -17.96 4.76 3.72
CA GLY A 214 -16.77 5.60 3.77
C GLY A 214 -16.06 5.74 2.42
N GLY A 215 -15.02 6.57 2.42
CA GLY A 215 -14.06 6.68 1.33
C GLY A 215 -12.86 5.75 1.55
N HIS A 216 -11.73 6.18 1.01
CA HIS A 216 -10.45 5.48 1.13
C HIS A 216 -9.81 5.60 2.51
#